data_932b3be561d238a47a4819fc8aa552cc
#
_entry.id   932b3be561d238a47a4819fc8aa552cc
#
_cell.length_a   1.000
_cell.length_b   1.000
_cell.length_c   1.000
_cell.angle_alpha   90.00
_cell.angle_beta   90.00
_cell.angle_gamma   90.00
#
_symmetry.space_group_name_H-M   'P 1'
#
loop_
_entity.id
_entity.type
_entity.pdbx_description
1 polymer ?
#
loop_
_entity_poly.entity_id
_entity_poly.type
_entity_poly.pdbx_seq_one_letter_code
_entity_poly.pdbx_strand_id
1 'polypeptide(L)'
;MYFKNRDEAGRQIAEILFHPYGRSKTVILAIGTGGLLVGRPIALRLQIPLYMVATKEIDLPGSYHERVGTVDQAGDFVYSSNLTQGQVDDYVGEYHNHIEAEKIEAMHEINRMMGSTGFVDKAQLYEHNIILVSDGLKTAVDLDAVMAFLKPVKIFRMIGATPIASIDAIDRLHILTDEIRVLSPKENYLETDHYYEENNLPSDEEAMQMLEALGHNPYVEA
;
A
#
# COMPACT_ATOMS: atom_id res chain seq x y z
N MET A 1 12.15 3.95 17.28
CA MET A 1 12.17 2.50 17.28
C MET A 1 12.69 2.07 15.92
N TYR A 2 13.60 1.13 15.87
CA TYR A 2 14.12 0.52 14.65
C TYR A 2 13.74 -0.95 14.66
N PHE A 3 13.47 -1.50 13.46
CA PHE A 3 13.15 -2.91 13.29
C PHE A 3 14.35 -3.62 12.65
N LYS A 4 14.54 -4.88 12.96
CA LYS A 4 15.57 -5.68 12.31
C LYS A 4 15.31 -5.73 10.80
N ASN A 5 14.07 -6.07 10.43
CA ASN A 5 13.58 -6.07 9.04
C ASN A 5 12.04 -5.98 9.01
N ARG A 6 11.49 -5.93 7.80
CA ARG A 6 10.03 -5.83 7.56
C ARG A 6 9.25 -7.03 8.08
N ASP A 7 9.83 -8.23 8.01
CA ASP A 7 9.19 -9.46 8.51
C ASP A 7 9.03 -9.42 10.05
N GLU A 8 10.04 -8.96 10.78
CA GLU A 8 9.94 -8.78 12.24
C GLU A 8 8.88 -7.75 12.61
N ALA A 9 8.86 -6.62 11.92
CA ALA A 9 7.85 -5.58 12.13
C ALA A 9 6.42 -6.11 11.89
N GLY A 10 6.25 -6.88 10.83
CA GLY A 10 4.98 -7.53 10.51
C GLY A 10 4.53 -8.54 11.58
N ARG A 11 5.46 -9.29 12.19
CA ARG A 11 5.13 -10.19 13.32
C ARG A 11 4.62 -9.42 14.52
N GLN A 12 5.19 -8.25 14.83
CA GLN A 12 4.72 -7.42 15.93
C GLN A 12 3.30 -6.89 15.68
N ILE A 13 2.99 -6.47 14.46
CA ILE A 13 1.63 -6.07 14.07
C ILE A 13 0.68 -7.27 14.13
N ALA A 14 1.11 -8.44 13.70
CA ALA A 14 0.29 -9.65 13.70
C ALA A 14 -0.24 -10.02 15.09
N GLU A 15 0.57 -9.86 16.15
CA GLU A 15 0.14 -10.14 17.52
C GLU A 15 -0.97 -9.16 17.98
N ILE A 16 -0.91 -7.90 17.55
CA ILE A 16 -1.94 -6.90 17.89
C ILE A 16 -3.25 -7.20 17.15
N LEU A 17 -3.16 -7.69 15.90
CA LEU A 17 -4.31 -7.95 15.05
C LEU A 17 -4.94 -9.34 15.27
N PHE A 18 -4.24 -10.27 15.92
CA PHE A 18 -4.65 -11.67 15.99
C PHE A 18 -6.01 -11.87 16.68
N HIS A 19 -6.23 -11.27 17.85
CA HIS A 19 -7.46 -11.48 18.60
C HIS A 19 -8.70 -10.89 17.90
N PRO A 20 -8.68 -9.66 17.37
CA PRO A 20 -9.88 -9.11 16.74
C PRO A 20 -10.16 -9.66 15.34
N TYR A 21 -9.13 -10.10 14.58
CA TYR A 21 -9.29 -10.39 13.14
C TYR A 21 -8.88 -11.80 12.71
N GLY A 22 -8.27 -12.59 13.56
CA GLY A 22 -7.89 -13.97 13.23
C GLY A 22 -9.11 -14.80 12.84
N ARG A 23 -9.05 -15.48 11.68
CA ARG A 23 -10.11 -16.35 11.14
C ARG A 23 -11.45 -15.64 10.88
N SER A 24 -11.46 -14.34 10.74
CA SER A 24 -12.65 -13.57 10.37
C SER A 24 -12.73 -13.40 8.85
N LYS A 25 -13.84 -12.88 8.35
CA LYS A 25 -14.00 -12.46 6.95
C LYS A 25 -13.15 -11.22 6.69
N THR A 26 -11.84 -11.41 6.66
CA THR A 26 -10.82 -10.36 6.60
C THR A 26 -9.77 -10.75 5.56
N VAL A 27 -9.28 -9.76 4.83
CA VAL A 27 -8.16 -9.88 3.89
C VAL A 27 -7.13 -8.80 4.16
N ILE A 28 -5.88 -9.07 3.81
CA ILE A 28 -4.81 -8.08 3.83
C ILE A 28 -4.66 -7.52 2.41
N LEU A 29 -4.55 -6.21 2.32
CA LEU A 29 -4.17 -5.51 1.10
C LEU A 29 -2.85 -4.78 1.35
N ALA A 30 -1.76 -5.32 0.81
CA ALA A 30 -0.43 -4.76 0.94
C ALA A 30 -0.18 -3.67 -0.11
N ILE A 31 0.39 -2.55 0.29
CA ILE A 31 0.82 -1.47 -0.60
C ILE A 31 2.26 -1.75 -1.02
N GLY A 32 2.45 -2.12 -2.28
CA GLY A 32 3.77 -2.38 -2.85
C GLY A 32 4.53 -3.54 -2.18
N THR A 33 5.78 -3.74 -2.62
CA THR A 33 6.64 -4.85 -2.19
C THR A 33 7.05 -4.76 -0.70
N GLY A 34 7.27 -3.54 -0.19
CA GLY A 34 7.55 -3.33 1.23
C GLY A 34 6.37 -3.73 2.12
N GLY A 35 5.16 -3.33 1.73
CA GLY A 35 3.92 -3.74 2.38
C GLY A 35 3.68 -5.25 2.33
N LEU A 36 4.05 -5.90 1.22
CA LEU A 36 3.99 -7.37 1.09
C LEU A 36 4.86 -8.07 2.16
N LEU A 37 6.10 -7.61 2.38
CA LEU A 37 6.99 -8.19 3.38
C LEU A 37 6.45 -8.04 4.80
N VAL A 38 5.81 -6.93 5.12
CA VAL A 38 5.14 -6.73 6.42
C VAL A 38 3.84 -7.54 6.49
N GLY A 39 3.07 -7.59 5.42
CA GLY A 39 1.78 -8.29 5.34
C GLY A 39 1.90 -9.81 5.42
N ARG A 40 2.98 -10.38 4.90
CA ARG A 40 3.21 -11.83 4.87
C ARG A 40 3.15 -12.49 6.26
N PRO A 41 3.91 -12.08 7.27
CA PRO A 41 3.81 -12.67 8.61
C PRO A 41 2.45 -12.42 9.27
N ILE A 42 1.75 -11.32 8.93
CA ILE A 42 0.39 -11.08 9.39
C ILE A 42 -0.56 -12.11 8.79
N ALA A 43 -0.50 -12.32 7.47
CA ALA A 43 -1.33 -13.30 6.75
C ALA A 43 -1.16 -14.72 7.32
N LEU A 44 0.08 -15.15 7.53
CA LEU A 44 0.42 -16.45 8.09
C LEU A 44 -0.12 -16.61 9.52
N ARG A 45 0.02 -15.58 10.35
CA ARG A 45 -0.40 -15.62 11.75
C ARG A 45 -1.92 -15.60 11.93
N LEU A 46 -2.60 -14.78 11.11
CA LEU A 46 -4.06 -14.64 11.15
C LEU A 46 -4.78 -15.72 10.35
N GLN A 47 -4.07 -16.42 9.46
CA GLN A 47 -4.63 -17.38 8.50
C GLN A 47 -5.69 -16.73 7.59
N ILE A 48 -5.36 -15.59 7.01
CA ILE A 48 -6.23 -14.82 6.11
C ILE A 48 -5.50 -14.53 4.78
N PRO A 49 -6.23 -14.30 3.68
CA PRO A 49 -5.64 -14.00 2.38
C PRO A 49 -4.83 -12.71 2.40
N LEU A 50 -3.76 -12.68 1.61
CA LEU A 50 -2.94 -11.51 1.33
C LEU A 50 -2.98 -11.21 -0.16
N TYR A 51 -3.34 -9.99 -0.48
CA TYR A 51 -3.27 -9.41 -1.82
C TYR A 51 -2.33 -8.21 -1.82
N MET A 52 -1.80 -7.86 -2.99
CA MET A 52 -0.99 -6.66 -3.16
C MET A 52 -1.68 -5.72 -4.15
N VAL A 53 -1.68 -4.44 -3.82
CA VAL A 53 -2.03 -3.37 -4.74
C VAL A 53 -0.74 -2.68 -5.18
N ALA A 54 -0.58 -2.54 -6.48
CA ALA A 54 0.52 -1.79 -7.06
C ALA A 54 0.08 -0.37 -7.36
N THR A 55 0.89 0.57 -6.93
CA THR A 55 0.77 1.99 -7.24
C THR A 55 2.10 2.54 -7.71
N LYS A 56 2.09 3.54 -8.56
CA LYS A 56 3.29 4.26 -9.01
C LYS A 56 3.06 5.76 -8.91
N GLU A 57 4.04 6.41 -8.32
CA GLU A 57 4.07 7.86 -8.17
C GLU A 57 4.42 8.53 -9.49
N ILE A 58 3.80 9.68 -9.76
CA ILE A 58 4.09 10.54 -10.89
C ILE A 58 4.65 11.85 -10.37
N ASP A 59 5.90 12.12 -10.73
CA ASP A 59 6.62 13.33 -10.33
C ASP A 59 6.72 14.33 -11.49
N LEU A 60 6.85 15.63 -11.15
CA LEU A 60 7.16 16.65 -12.14
C LEU A 60 8.63 16.59 -12.58
N PRO A 61 8.93 17.01 -13.81
CA PRO A 61 10.32 17.12 -14.27
C PRO A 61 11.03 18.25 -13.53
N GLY A 62 12.28 18.01 -13.10
CA GLY A 62 13.12 19.03 -12.49
C GLY A 62 13.76 18.61 -11.18
N SER A 63 14.43 19.58 -10.52
CA SER A 63 15.29 19.32 -9.36
C SER A 63 14.55 19.03 -8.04
N TYR A 64 13.23 19.19 -8.01
CA TYR A 64 12.45 19.11 -6.76
C TYR A 64 11.60 17.86 -6.62
N HIS A 65 11.50 17.01 -7.66
CA HIS A 65 10.67 15.78 -7.63
C HIS A 65 9.34 15.99 -6.93
N GLU A 66 8.60 17.02 -7.34
CA GLU A 66 7.29 17.31 -6.74
C GLU A 66 6.28 16.29 -7.25
N ARG A 67 5.70 15.53 -6.33
CA ARG A 67 4.72 14.49 -6.63
C ARG A 67 3.39 15.08 -7.03
N VAL A 68 2.98 14.83 -8.27
CA VAL A 68 1.69 15.29 -8.81
C VAL A 68 0.56 14.35 -8.42
N GLY A 69 0.83 13.06 -8.38
CA GLY A 69 -0.19 12.07 -8.10
C GLY A 69 0.33 10.64 -8.18
N THR A 70 -0.59 9.71 -8.24
CA THR A 70 -0.30 8.27 -8.24
C THR A 70 -1.24 7.55 -9.21
N VAL A 71 -0.71 6.62 -9.99
CA VAL A 71 -1.47 5.67 -10.82
C VAL A 71 -1.61 4.37 -10.07
N ASP A 72 -2.80 3.78 -10.06
CA ASP A 72 -3.03 2.45 -9.53
C ASP A 72 -2.94 1.36 -10.62
N GLN A 73 -3.03 0.11 -10.20
CA GLN A 73 -2.99 -1.06 -11.10
C GLN A 73 -4.15 -1.14 -12.11
N ALA A 74 -5.23 -0.40 -11.92
CA ALA A 74 -6.34 -0.31 -12.86
C ALA A 74 -6.12 0.79 -13.92
N GLY A 75 -5.08 1.62 -13.76
CA GLY A 75 -4.78 2.77 -14.59
C GLY A 75 -5.50 4.05 -14.16
N ASP A 76 -6.19 4.01 -13.03
CA ASP A 76 -6.81 5.18 -12.46
C ASP A 76 -5.76 6.10 -11.86
N PHE A 77 -5.79 7.39 -12.22
CA PHE A 77 -4.86 8.39 -11.72
C PHE A 77 -5.52 9.30 -10.68
N VAL A 78 -4.86 9.47 -9.54
CA VAL A 78 -5.31 10.33 -8.45
C VAL A 78 -4.26 11.41 -8.19
N TYR A 79 -4.67 12.68 -8.23
CA TYR A 79 -3.80 13.80 -7.86
C TYR A 79 -3.47 13.75 -6.36
N SER A 80 -2.27 14.21 -6.02
CA SER A 80 -1.84 14.31 -4.63
C SER A 80 -2.77 15.22 -3.84
N SER A 81 -3.27 14.75 -2.70
CA SER A 81 -4.11 15.52 -1.78
C SER A 81 -3.39 16.73 -1.16
N ASN A 82 -2.06 16.80 -1.30
CA ASN A 82 -1.26 17.94 -0.86
C ASN A 82 -1.32 19.13 -1.83
N LEU A 83 -1.85 18.92 -3.04
CA LEU A 83 -1.97 19.98 -4.04
C LEU A 83 -3.31 20.70 -3.92
N THR A 84 -3.26 22.01 -4.04
CA THR A 84 -4.48 22.80 -4.22
C THR A 84 -5.01 22.67 -5.64
N GLN A 85 -6.31 22.92 -5.85
CA GLN A 85 -6.89 22.87 -7.20
C GLN A 85 -6.17 23.79 -8.19
N GLY A 86 -5.74 24.99 -7.75
CA GLY A 86 -4.97 25.91 -8.59
C GLY A 86 -3.64 25.33 -9.05
N GLN A 87 -2.91 24.65 -8.16
CA GLN A 87 -1.66 23.96 -8.53
C GLN A 87 -1.92 22.81 -9.52
N VAL A 88 -2.98 22.03 -9.31
CA VAL A 88 -3.37 20.99 -10.26
C VAL A 88 -3.67 21.56 -11.64
N ASP A 89 -4.43 22.65 -11.71
CA ASP A 89 -4.77 23.30 -12.99
C ASP A 89 -3.52 23.86 -13.69
N ASP A 90 -2.58 24.46 -12.94
CA ASP A 90 -1.29 24.93 -13.44
C ASP A 90 -0.43 23.79 -13.98
N TYR A 91 -0.30 22.69 -13.22
CA TYR A 91 0.50 21.53 -13.63
C TYR A 91 -0.09 20.80 -14.84
N VAL A 92 -1.40 20.68 -14.89
CA VAL A 92 -2.08 20.14 -16.09
C VAL A 92 -1.84 21.03 -17.31
N GLY A 93 -1.88 22.36 -17.13
CA GLY A 93 -1.63 23.30 -18.22
C GLY A 93 -0.18 23.26 -18.74
N GLU A 94 0.79 23.16 -17.83
CA GLU A 94 2.23 23.25 -18.18
C GLU A 94 2.86 21.91 -18.50
N TYR A 95 2.48 20.84 -17.76
CA TYR A 95 3.17 19.54 -17.82
C TYR A 95 2.28 18.39 -18.35
N HIS A 96 1.16 18.68 -19.00
CA HIS A 96 0.20 17.66 -19.48
C HIS A 96 0.90 16.48 -20.20
N ASN A 97 1.70 16.79 -21.21
CA ASN A 97 2.36 15.73 -22.00
C ASN A 97 3.34 14.88 -21.19
N HIS A 98 4.02 15.50 -20.21
CA HIS A 98 4.91 14.78 -19.31
C HIS A 98 4.11 13.86 -18.38
N ILE A 99 3.08 14.37 -17.72
CA ILE A 99 2.21 13.60 -16.83
C ILE A 99 1.60 12.40 -17.57
N GLU A 100 1.10 12.58 -18.80
CA GLU A 100 0.53 11.48 -19.58
C GLU A 100 1.59 10.45 -20.00
N ALA A 101 2.82 10.87 -20.33
CA ALA A 101 3.91 9.97 -20.64
C ALA A 101 4.33 9.14 -19.41
N GLU A 102 4.48 9.79 -18.24
CA GLU A 102 4.81 9.12 -16.98
C GLU A 102 3.72 8.14 -16.54
N LYS A 103 2.44 8.47 -16.74
CA LYS A 103 1.31 7.54 -16.48
C LYS A 103 1.41 6.28 -17.34
N ILE A 104 1.75 6.42 -18.61
CA ILE A 104 1.93 5.27 -19.52
C ILE A 104 3.11 4.41 -19.07
N GLU A 105 4.24 5.02 -18.72
CA GLU A 105 5.41 4.30 -18.23
C GLU A 105 5.12 3.59 -16.90
N ALA A 106 4.45 4.28 -15.96
CA ALA A 106 4.01 3.70 -14.70
C ALA A 106 3.12 2.46 -14.91
N MET A 107 2.19 2.51 -15.86
CA MET A 107 1.34 1.37 -16.21
C MET A 107 2.16 0.21 -16.81
N HIS A 108 3.16 0.49 -17.65
CA HIS A 108 4.06 -0.53 -18.17
C HIS A 108 4.86 -1.21 -17.05
N GLU A 109 5.35 -0.44 -16.10
CA GLU A 109 6.06 -0.96 -14.93
C GLU A 109 5.15 -1.80 -14.03
N ILE A 110 3.95 -1.30 -13.68
CA ILE A 110 2.96 -2.04 -12.90
C ILE A 110 2.62 -3.38 -13.59
N ASN A 111 2.33 -3.36 -14.89
CA ASN A 111 2.00 -4.58 -15.64
C ASN A 111 3.17 -5.57 -15.69
N ARG A 112 4.40 -5.08 -15.81
CA ARG A 112 5.60 -5.93 -15.77
C ARG A 112 5.82 -6.56 -14.39
N MET A 113 5.65 -5.78 -13.32
CA MET A 113 5.78 -6.23 -11.94
C MET A 113 4.73 -7.27 -11.59
N MET A 114 3.46 -6.99 -11.88
CA MET A 114 2.33 -7.83 -11.46
C MET A 114 2.12 -9.07 -12.35
N GLY A 115 2.68 -9.10 -13.57
CA GLY A 115 2.46 -10.21 -14.51
C GLY A 115 0.98 -10.44 -14.81
N SER A 116 0.62 -11.67 -15.14
CA SER A 116 -0.77 -12.03 -15.49
C SER A 116 -1.64 -12.42 -14.28
N THR A 117 -1.04 -12.67 -13.12
CA THR A 117 -1.72 -13.26 -11.94
C THR A 117 -1.70 -12.34 -10.71
N GLY A 118 -0.97 -11.24 -10.76
CA GLY A 118 -0.71 -10.40 -9.57
C GLY A 118 -1.80 -9.39 -9.22
N PHE A 119 -2.74 -9.12 -10.12
CA PHE A 119 -3.80 -8.14 -9.85
C PHE A 119 -4.84 -8.69 -8.87
N VAL A 120 -5.10 -7.92 -7.80
CA VAL A 120 -6.22 -8.24 -6.93
C VAL A 120 -7.55 -7.96 -7.67
N ASP A 121 -8.41 -8.96 -7.72
CA ASP A 121 -9.78 -8.77 -8.18
C ASP A 121 -10.61 -8.08 -7.08
N LYS A 122 -11.26 -6.96 -7.43
CA LYS A 122 -12.16 -6.24 -6.52
C LYS A 122 -13.25 -7.14 -5.94
N ALA A 123 -13.65 -8.21 -6.65
CA ALA A 123 -14.61 -9.19 -6.16
C ALA A 123 -14.09 -9.96 -4.92
N GLN A 124 -12.79 -10.18 -4.82
CA GLN A 124 -12.16 -10.84 -3.66
C GLN A 124 -12.15 -9.98 -2.40
N LEU A 125 -12.34 -8.67 -2.55
CA LEU A 125 -12.38 -7.70 -1.47
C LEU A 125 -13.82 -7.39 -1.00
N TYR A 126 -14.83 -7.82 -1.81
CA TYR A 126 -16.23 -7.50 -1.58
C TYR A 126 -16.73 -8.11 -0.26
N GLU A 127 -17.35 -7.25 0.57
CA GLU A 127 -17.89 -7.62 1.89
C GLU A 127 -16.85 -8.29 2.83
N HIS A 128 -15.60 -7.83 2.78
CA HIS A 128 -14.55 -8.20 3.73
C HIS A 128 -14.15 -7.00 4.60
N ASN A 129 -13.53 -7.31 5.74
CA ASN A 129 -12.67 -6.35 6.43
C ASN A 129 -11.35 -6.27 5.67
N ILE A 130 -10.85 -5.09 5.44
CA ILE A 130 -9.58 -4.86 4.74
C ILE A 130 -8.54 -4.40 5.77
N ILE A 131 -7.46 -5.14 5.93
CA ILE A 131 -6.27 -4.68 6.64
C ILE A 131 -5.32 -4.12 5.59
N LEU A 132 -5.25 -2.80 5.50
CA LEU A 132 -4.32 -2.11 4.61
C LEU A 132 -2.95 -2.05 5.26
N VAL A 133 -1.93 -2.63 4.60
CA VAL A 133 -0.59 -2.78 5.16
C VAL A 133 0.44 -2.09 4.29
N SER A 134 1.29 -1.25 4.91
CA SER A 134 2.49 -0.66 4.33
C SER A 134 3.68 -0.91 5.24
N ASP A 135 4.90 -0.89 4.72
CA ASP A 135 6.13 -0.96 5.51
C ASP A 135 6.51 0.38 6.15
N GLY A 136 5.93 1.48 5.63
CA GLY A 136 6.10 2.82 6.19
C GLY A 136 5.27 3.84 5.42
N LEU A 137 4.70 4.78 6.13
CA LEU A 137 3.88 5.84 5.54
C LEU A 137 4.52 7.20 5.85
N LYS A 138 5.23 7.76 4.87
CA LYS A 138 5.79 9.11 4.93
C LYS A 138 4.73 10.17 4.65
N THR A 139 3.90 9.90 3.66
CA THR A 139 2.81 10.77 3.20
C THR A 139 1.53 9.96 3.02
N ALA A 140 0.43 10.66 2.77
CA ALA A 140 -0.86 10.03 2.55
C ALA A 140 -1.14 9.68 1.07
N VAL A 141 -0.25 10.01 0.15
CA VAL A 141 -0.53 9.94 -1.30
C VAL A 141 -0.83 8.50 -1.75
N ASP A 142 -0.06 7.53 -1.25
CA ASP A 142 -0.29 6.12 -1.56
C ASP A 142 -1.64 5.64 -1.02
N LEU A 143 -2.05 6.17 0.15
CA LEU A 143 -3.36 5.86 0.73
C LEU A 143 -4.49 6.40 -0.14
N ASP A 144 -4.37 7.61 -0.68
CA ASP A 144 -5.40 8.21 -1.53
C ASP A 144 -5.62 7.39 -2.81
N ALA A 145 -4.54 6.89 -3.44
CA ALA A 145 -4.63 6.02 -4.61
C ALA A 145 -5.32 4.69 -4.28
N VAL A 146 -4.94 4.04 -3.18
CA VAL A 146 -5.56 2.79 -2.73
C VAL A 146 -7.03 3.01 -2.35
N MET A 147 -7.37 4.14 -1.72
CA MET A 147 -8.75 4.48 -1.40
C MET A 147 -9.59 4.71 -2.66
N ALA A 148 -9.04 5.34 -3.69
CA ALA A 148 -9.71 5.48 -4.99
C ALA A 148 -9.93 4.11 -5.65
N PHE A 149 -8.94 3.23 -5.64
CA PHE A 149 -9.08 1.84 -6.11
C PHE A 149 -10.19 1.09 -5.38
N LEU A 150 -10.31 1.27 -4.06
CA LEU A 150 -11.31 0.59 -3.22
C LEU A 150 -12.70 1.25 -3.26
N LYS A 151 -12.83 2.49 -3.72
CA LYS A 151 -14.08 3.25 -3.70
C LYS A 151 -15.31 2.51 -4.27
N PRO A 152 -15.20 1.73 -5.38
CA PRO A 152 -16.33 0.97 -5.91
C PRO A 152 -16.60 -0.34 -5.14
N VAL A 153 -15.78 -0.71 -4.17
CA VAL A 153 -15.89 -1.97 -3.43
C VAL A 153 -16.67 -1.75 -2.13
N LYS A 154 -17.73 -2.53 -1.92
CA LYS A 154 -18.42 -2.55 -0.62
C LYS A 154 -17.57 -3.35 0.37
N ILE A 155 -16.97 -2.67 1.32
CA ILE A 155 -16.18 -3.27 2.41
C ILE A 155 -16.92 -3.13 3.73
N PHE A 156 -16.63 -4.03 4.70
CA PHE A 156 -17.25 -3.94 6.02
C PHE A 156 -16.51 -2.98 6.93
N ARG A 157 -15.19 -3.06 6.95
CA ARG A 157 -14.33 -2.24 7.81
C ARG A 157 -12.95 -2.12 7.17
N MET A 158 -12.31 -0.97 7.37
CA MET A 158 -10.93 -0.73 6.96
C MET A 158 -10.04 -0.49 8.17
N ILE A 159 -8.92 -1.19 8.21
CA ILE A 159 -7.91 -1.11 9.26
C ILE A 159 -6.59 -0.71 8.62
N GLY A 160 -6.03 0.44 8.97
CA GLY A 160 -4.69 0.83 8.57
C GLY A 160 -3.64 0.24 9.51
N ALA A 161 -2.67 -0.52 8.99
CA ALA A 161 -1.62 -1.15 9.77
C ALA A 161 -0.25 -0.90 9.16
N THR A 162 0.65 -0.26 9.92
CA THR A 162 2.01 0.02 9.47
C THR A 162 2.98 0.05 10.65
N PRO A 163 4.22 -0.43 10.47
CA PRO A 163 5.24 -0.31 11.52
C PRO A 163 5.58 1.14 11.85
N ILE A 164 5.61 2.00 10.83
CA ILE A 164 6.11 3.38 10.95
C ILE A 164 5.22 4.30 10.13
N ALA A 165 4.86 5.44 10.71
CA ALA A 165 4.15 6.49 9.97
C ALA A 165 4.55 7.87 10.48
N SER A 166 4.53 8.88 9.61
CA SER A 166 4.57 10.27 10.00
C SER A 166 3.29 10.67 10.71
N ILE A 167 3.32 11.74 11.48
CA ILE A 167 2.11 12.26 12.15
C ILE A 167 1.06 12.64 11.10
N ASP A 168 1.46 13.31 10.01
CA ASP A 168 0.54 13.70 8.93
C ASP A 168 -0.13 12.47 8.27
N ALA A 169 0.62 11.39 8.06
CA ALA A 169 0.06 10.14 7.54
C ALA A 169 -0.90 9.46 8.52
N ILE A 170 -0.64 9.54 9.83
CA ILE A 170 -1.54 9.03 10.88
C ILE A 170 -2.84 9.83 10.90
N ASP A 171 -2.78 11.14 10.83
CA ASP A 171 -3.97 11.99 10.77
C ASP A 171 -4.83 11.65 9.55
N ARG A 172 -4.18 11.39 8.41
CA ARG A 172 -4.89 10.95 7.20
C ARG A 172 -5.49 9.56 7.35
N LEU A 173 -4.77 8.60 7.95
CA LEU A 173 -5.29 7.27 8.25
C LEU A 173 -6.55 7.34 9.14
N HIS A 174 -6.58 8.22 10.12
CA HIS A 174 -7.77 8.44 10.97
C HIS A 174 -9.01 8.88 10.20
N ILE A 175 -8.83 9.59 9.09
CA ILE A 175 -9.93 10.03 8.23
C ILE A 175 -10.37 8.91 7.29
N LEU A 176 -9.43 8.09 6.81
CA LEU A 176 -9.65 7.13 5.75
C LEU A 176 -10.02 5.72 6.25
N THR A 177 -9.72 5.39 7.51
CA THR A 177 -9.90 4.04 8.06
C THR A 177 -10.69 4.04 9.35
N ASP A 178 -11.36 2.91 9.66
CA ASP A 178 -12.13 2.74 10.90
C ASP A 178 -11.23 2.49 12.11
N GLU A 179 -10.07 1.90 11.89
CA GLU A 179 -9.08 1.61 12.93
C GLU A 179 -7.65 1.80 12.39
N ILE A 180 -6.73 2.17 13.28
CA ILE A 180 -5.31 2.27 12.96
C ILE A 180 -4.45 1.46 13.93
N ARG A 181 -3.38 0.88 13.41
CA ARG A 181 -2.35 0.16 14.16
C ARG A 181 -0.98 0.60 13.66
N VAL A 182 -0.36 1.54 14.38
CA VAL A 182 0.97 2.09 14.09
C VAL A 182 1.88 1.77 15.26
N LEU A 183 2.99 1.06 15.00
CA LEU A 183 3.93 0.69 16.08
C LEU A 183 4.80 1.87 16.51
N SER A 184 5.21 2.70 15.56
CA SER A 184 6.17 3.79 15.81
C SER A 184 5.82 5.06 15.04
N PRO A 185 5.00 5.97 15.60
CA PRO A 185 4.78 7.31 15.07
C PRO A 185 6.09 8.12 15.00
N LYS A 186 6.23 8.98 13.98
CA LYS A 186 7.41 9.82 13.74
C LYS A 186 7.01 11.27 13.46
N GLU A 187 7.47 12.18 14.29
CA GLU A 187 7.35 13.62 14.04
C GLU A 187 8.25 14.05 12.87
N ASN A 188 9.49 13.54 12.85
CA ASN A 188 10.46 13.77 11.79
C ASN A 188 10.68 12.45 11.03
N TYR A 189 9.81 12.17 10.06
CA TYR A 189 9.95 10.98 9.22
C TYR A 189 11.05 11.21 8.18
N LEU A 190 12.01 10.30 8.16
CA LEU A 190 13.06 10.25 7.15
C LEU A 190 12.60 9.41 5.94
N GLU A 191 13.48 8.57 5.40
CA GLU A 191 13.08 7.56 4.42
C GLU A 191 12.69 6.27 5.14
N THR A 192 11.76 5.49 4.57
CA THR A 192 11.26 4.24 5.15
C THR A 192 12.39 3.28 5.51
N ASP A 193 13.36 3.14 4.62
CA ASP A 193 14.51 2.25 4.78
C ASP A 193 15.40 2.58 5.97
N HIS A 194 15.41 3.84 6.40
CA HIS A 194 16.18 4.28 7.58
C HIS A 194 15.75 3.55 8.86
N TYR A 195 14.55 3.03 8.92
CA TYR A 195 13.99 2.40 10.12
C TYR A 195 14.17 0.88 10.17
N TYR A 196 14.80 0.30 9.15
CA TYR A 196 15.11 -1.13 9.05
C TYR A 196 16.61 -1.36 8.99
N GLU A 197 17.13 -2.26 9.83
CA GLU A 197 18.55 -2.62 9.83
C GLU A 197 18.92 -3.43 8.58
N GLU A 198 18.02 -4.34 8.17
CA GLU A 198 18.12 -5.16 6.97
C GLU A 198 17.09 -4.68 5.95
N ASN A 199 17.54 -4.04 4.86
CA ASN A 199 16.70 -3.39 3.84
C ASN A 199 16.62 -4.15 2.52
N ASN A 200 16.71 -5.46 2.55
CA ASN A 200 16.61 -6.28 1.34
C ASN A 200 15.13 -6.35 0.88
N LEU A 201 14.77 -5.59 -0.14
CA LEU A 201 13.52 -5.76 -0.84
C LEU A 201 13.68 -6.87 -1.89
N PRO A 202 12.70 -7.78 -2.04
CA PRO A 202 12.72 -8.77 -3.10
C PRO A 202 12.55 -8.09 -4.47
N SER A 203 13.05 -8.75 -5.51
CA SER A 203 12.69 -8.39 -6.87
C SER A 203 11.20 -8.56 -7.12
N ASP A 204 10.68 -7.97 -8.19
CA ASP A 204 9.27 -8.12 -8.57
C ASP A 204 8.89 -9.59 -8.76
N GLU A 205 9.77 -10.40 -9.37
CA GLU A 205 9.57 -11.83 -9.56
C GLU A 205 9.50 -12.59 -8.25
N GLU A 206 10.39 -12.30 -7.29
CA GLU A 206 10.38 -12.90 -5.96
C GLU A 206 9.13 -12.48 -5.17
N ALA A 207 8.70 -11.23 -5.28
CA ALA A 207 7.49 -10.74 -4.65
C ALA A 207 6.24 -11.48 -5.15
N MET A 208 6.15 -11.71 -6.47
CA MET A 208 5.06 -12.47 -7.08
C MET A 208 5.08 -13.94 -6.65
N GLN A 209 6.25 -14.58 -6.60
CA GLN A 209 6.38 -15.95 -6.07
C GLN A 209 5.93 -16.06 -4.60
N MET A 210 6.23 -15.03 -3.79
CA MET A 210 5.75 -14.97 -2.40
C MET A 210 4.23 -14.89 -2.32
N LEU A 211 3.59 -14.08 -3.18
CA LEU A 211 2.12 -13.99 -3.25
C LEU A 211 1.48 -15.31 -3.70
N GLU A 212 2.01 -15.94 -4.74
CA GLU A 212 1.52 -17.22 -5.23
C GLU A 212 1.63 -18.32 -4.15
N ALA A 213 2.74 -18.35 -3.43
CA ALA A 213 2.94 -19.30 -2.33
C ALA A 213 1.93 -19.11 -1.18
N LEU A 214 1.44 -17.89 -0.97
CA LEU A 214 0.41 -17.58 0.04
C LEU A 214 -1.02 -17.86 -0.48
N GLY A 215 -1.26 -17.68 -1.77
CA GLY A 215 -2.55 -17.95 -2.42
C GLY A 215 -2.91 -19.44 -2.49
N HIS A 216 -1.94 -20.34 -2.36
CA HIS A 216 -2.13 -21.78 -2.25
C HIS A 216 -2.37 -22.25 -0.80
N ASN A 217 -2.71 -21.35 0.11
CA ASN A 217 -3.01 -21.71 1.49
C ASN A 217 -4.31 -22.51 1.55
N PRO A 218 -4.30 -23.82 1.95
CA PRO A 218 -5.48 -24.71 1.89
C PRO A 218 -6.63 -24.32 2.84
N TYR A 219 -6.50 -23.24 3.57
CA TYR A 219 -7.53 -22.71 4.46
C TYR A 219 -8.45 -21.66 3.79
N VAL A 220 -8.28 -21.36 2.50
CA VAL A 220 -9.10 -20.40 1.74
C VAL A 220 -10.24 -21.07 0.96
N GLU A 221 -10.25 -22.41 0.85
CA GLU A 221 -11.34 -23.17 0.25
C GLU A 221 -12.18 -23.86 1.36
N ALA A 222 -13.09 -23.13 1.95
CA ALA A 222 -14.25 -23.70 2.65
C ALA A 222 -15.36 -22.64 2.80
#